data_009c652b5bc67beae4d48009d6ad730a
#
_entry.id   009c652b5bc67beae4d48009d6ad730a
#
_cell.length_a   1.000
_cell.length_b   1.000
_cell.length_c   1.000
_cell.angle_alpha   90.00
_cell.angle_beta   90.00
_cell.angle_gamma   90.00
#
_symmetry.space_group_name_H-M   'P 1'
#
loop_
_entity.id
_entity.type
_entity.pdbx_description
1 polymer ?
#
loop_
_entity_poly.entity_id
_entity_poly.type
_entity_poly.pdbx_seq_one_letter_code
_entity_poly.pdbx_strand_id
1 'polypeptide(L)'
;MRLALFISWLGFALCAQAATQPHIVFFLIDDLGYADCGFNGGKEIKTPNIDRLAQSGAIIESHYVQPVCSPTRSTLLTGRYPTHTGVYSIVSPGAPWGLPLAERTLADALRSAGYRTALTGKWHLGEFEKAYQPNARGFDHQYGHFFGMIDYFTHDRMKKLDWYRNGEPLKEEGYTTHLIAQEACKVIATGDSSKPLFLFVPFNGVHSPFQAPDSYLKPYPDLKGNRQKLAGMLAAVDEAIGQIEAALKQAGRLENTLIVFSSDNGGPPPGDNTPLRDFKGTIFEGGVRAAAFATWPGRIPAGQRIRQPMHMVDWYPTLIKQAGGSLEQKLPIDGLDIWPMLTKQAASPHDAILSVSTQGPSRAAVRMGDWKLIVDGGAADVATTGKKKGKKTAGKYEAVALYDLSADPSEAKNLAEAEPERVKAMRTRLAELLKDAVPSGVR
;
A
#
# COMPACT_ATOMS: atom_id res chain seq x y z
N MET A 1 78.77 7.96 11.15
CA MET A 1 77.46 8.29 11.74
C MET A 1 76.34 8.11 10.68
N ARG A 2 75.59 7.02 10.76
CA ARG A 2 74.48 6.76 9.84
C ARG A 2 73.16 7.03 10.62
N LEU A 3 72.42 8.04 10.17
CA LEU A 3 71.10 8.42 10.74
C LEU A 3 70.06 7.51 10.13
N ALA A 4 69.37 6.71 10.95
CA ALA A 4 68.21 5.88 10.54
C ALA A 4 66.93 6.70 10.76
N LEU A 5 66.23 7.02 9.66
CA LEU A 5 64.89 7.57 9.71
C LEU A 5 63.88 6.45 9.97
N PHE A 6 63.21 6.50 11.12
CA PHE A 6 62.01 5.71 11.39
C PHE A 6 60.78 6.42 10.83
N ILE A 7 60.21 5.87 9.75
CA ILE A 7 58.91 6.30 9.24
C ILE A 7 57.84 5.48 9.97
N SER A 8 57.13 6.14 10.88
CA SER A 8 55.98 5.57 11.59
C SER A 8 54.73 5.62 10.67
N TRP A 9 54.29 4.44 10.23
CA TRP A 9 53.02 4.31 9.52
C TRP A 9 51.86 4.31 10.55
N LEU A 10 51.14 5.44 10.68
CA LEU A 10 49.84 5.46 11.34
C LEU A 10 48.80 4.83 10.39
N GLY A 11 48.47 3.57 10.64
CA GLY A 11 47.36 2.90 10.00
C GLY A 11 46.03 3.49 10.51
N PHE A 12 45.37 4.29 9.71
CA PHE A 12 43.95 4.62 9.92
C PHE A 12 43.14 3.36 9.66
N ALA A 13 42.74 2.64 10.73
CA ALA A 13 41.72 1.64 10.66
C ALA A 13 40.39 2.36 10.39
N LEU A 14 39.93 2.39 9.12
CA LEU A 14 38.54 2.67 8.81
C LEU A 14 37.74 1.52 9.44
N CYS A 15 37.18 1.73 10.63
CA CYS A 15 36.06 0.94 11.10
C CYS A 15 34.91 1.16 10.13
N ALA A 16 34.70 0.23 9.22
CA ALA A 16 33.47 0.15 8.47
C ALA A 16 32.36 -0.06 9.50
N GLN A 17 31.72 1.03 9.92
CA GLN A 17 30.53 0.99 10.77
C GLN A 17 29.49 0.20 9.99
N ALA A 18 29.18 -1.01 10.45
CA ALA A 18 28.10 -1.80 9.87
C ALA A 18 26.87 -0.88 9.76
N ALA A 19 26.35 -0.71 8.57
CA ALA A 19 25.21 0.16 8.35
C ALA A 19 24.08 -0.32 9.27
N THR A 20 23.68 0.53 10.21
CA THR A 20 22.58 0.20 11.13
C THR A 20 21.33 -0.03 10.31
N GLN A 21 20.59 -1.11 10.62
CA GLN A 21 19.32 -1.40 9.97
C GLN A 21 18.41 -0.16 10.05
N PRO A 22 17.71 0.21 8.95
CA PRO A 22 16.81 1.37 8.96
C PRO A 22 15.59 1.12 9.82
N HIS A 23 14.99 2.17 10.36
CA HIS A 23 13.59 2.14 10.69
C HIS A 23 12.75 2.15 9.41
N ILE A 24 11.59 1.53 9.43
CA ILE A 24 10.67 1.46 8.30
C ILE A 24 9.30 1.96 8.76
N VAL A 25 8.79 3.01 8.13
CA VAL A 25 7.44 3.51 8.35
C VAL A 25 6.66 3.39 7.04
N PHE A 26 5.54 2.70 7.08
CA PHE A 26 4.67 2.54 5.92
C PHE A 26 3.31 3.18 6.21
N PHE A 27 3.03 4.30 5.55
CA PHE A 27 1.72 4.95 5.56
C PHE A 27 0.86 4.36 4.45
N LEU A 28 -0.28 3.78 4.80
CA LEU A 28 -1.27 3.29 3.84
C LEU A 28 -2.58 4.05 4.06
N ILE A 29 -3.00 4.80 3.04
CA ILE A 29 -4.18 5.64 3.09
C ILE A 29 -5.34 4.90 2.42
N ASP A 30 -6.49 4.87 3.08
CA ASP A 30 -7.67 4.14 2.61
C ASP A 30 -8.50 5.02 1.66
N ASP A 31 -8.71 4.55 0.44
CA ASP A 31 -9.57 5.22 -0.56
C ASP A 31 -9.09 6.60 -1.05
N LEU A 32 -7.79 6.87 -1.04
CA LEU A 32 -7.24 8.13 -1.53
C LEU A 32 -7.23 8.18 -3.06
N GLY A 33 -7.82 9.21 -3.64
CA GLY A 33 -7.76 9.48 -5.07
C GLY A 33 -6.35 9.87 -5.54
N TYR A 34 -6.01 9.49 -6.79
CA TYR A 34 -4.68 9.72 -7.36
C TYR A 34 -4.28 11.20 -7.36
N ALA A 35 -5.22 12.10 -7.65
CA ALA A 35 -5.01 13.54 -7.70
C ALA A 35 -5.53 14.30 -6.46
N ASP A 36 -5.82 13.63 -5.36
CA ASP A 36 -6.26 14.32 -4.13
C ASP A 36 -5.10 15.02 -3.40
N CYS A 37 -3.85 14.54 -3.54
CA CYS A 37 -2.65 15.17 -2.96
C CYS A 37 -1.93 16.10 -3.94
N GLY A 38 -1.29 17.14 -3.41
CA GLY A 38 -0.56 18.14 -4.20
C GLY A 38 0.59 17.57 -5.02
N PHE A 39 1.33 16.56 -4.51
CA PHE A 39 2.45 15.94 -5.22
C PHE A 39 2.05 15.23 -6.53
N ASN A 40 0.79 14.83 -6.67
CA ASN A 40 0.20 14.27 -7.90
C ASN A 40 -0.66 15.27 -8.68
N GLY A 41 -0.58 16.56 -8.35
CA GLY A 41 -1.25 17.63 -9.09
C GLY A 41 -2.57 18.12 -8.51
N GLY A 42 -2.99 17.59 -7.35
CA GLY A 42 -4.17 18.05 -6.61
C GLY A 42 -4.05 19.53 -6.24
N LYS A 43 -5.14 20.29 -6.40
CA LYS A 43 -5.16 21.74 -6.14
C LYS A 43 -6.16 22.15 -5.07
N GLU A 44 -7.19 21.34 -4.85
CA GLU A 44 -8.29 21.68 -3.97
C GLU A 44 -7.97 21.43 -2.49
N ILE A 45 -7.21 20.35 -2.21
CA ILE A 45 -6.89 19.90 -0.86
C ILE A 45 -5.42 20.20 -0.58
N LYS A 46 -5.15 20.84 0.54
CA LYS A 46 -3.77 21.15 0.94
C LYS A 46 -3.18 20.00 1.73
N THR A 47 -2.05 19.46 1.25
CA THR A 47 -1.33 18.33 1.86
C THR A 47 0.16 18.66 2.06
N PRO A 48 0.50 19.73 2.81
CA PRO A 48 1.86 20.25 2.85
C PRO A 48 2.89 19.29 3.45
N ASN A 49 2.53 18.46 4.43
CA ASN A 49 3.44 17.48 5.02
C ASN A 49 3.67 16.30 4.08
N ILE A 50 2.61 15.76 3.48
CA ILE A 50 2.66 14.69 2.48
C ILE A 50 3.48 15.16 1.26
N ASP A 51 3.20 16.35 0.73
CA ASP A 51 3.88 16.91 -0.44
C ASP A 51 5.38 17.15 -0.19
N ARG A 52 5.74 17.65 0.99
CA ARG A 52 7.13 17.85 1.39
C ARG A 52 7.89 16.52 1.51
N LEU A 53 7.29 15.50 2.12
CA LEU A 53 7.87 14.15 2.18
C LEU A 53 8.03 13.55 0.78
N ALA A 54 7.04 13.69 -0.09
CA ALA A 54 7.10 13.22 -1.47
C ALA A 54 8.25 13.89 -2.24
N GLN A 55 8.45 15.20 -2.07
CA GLN A 55 9.53 15.95 -2.70
C GLN A 55 10.91 15.62 -2.13
N SER A 56 10.99 15.16 -0.87
CA SER A 56 12.25 14.75 -0.26
C SER A 56 12.76 13.38 -0.70
N GLY A 57 12.04 12.70 -1.59
CA GLY A 57 12.39 11.37 -2.09
C GLY A 57 11.96 11.15 -3.54
N ALA A 58 11.40 9.99 -3.81
CA ALA A 58 10.97 9.52 -5.13
C ALA A 58 9.45 9.40 -5.18
N ILE A 59 8.79 10.22 -6.01
CA ILE A 59 7.37 10.09 -6.36
C ILE A 59 7.24 8.95 -7.37
N ILE A 60 6.34 8.02 -7.13
CA ILE A 60 6.14 6.82 -7.94
C ILE A 60 4.87 7.00 -8.77
N GLU A 61 5.04 7.40 -10.03
CA GLU A 61 3.91 7.75 -10.91
C GLU A 61 3.13 6.53 -11.39
N SER A 62 3.74 5.36 -11.42
CA SER A 62 3.13 4.10 -11.88
C SER A 62 3.18 3.03 -10.80
N HIS A 63 2.67 3.35 -9.61
CA HIS A 63 2.51 2.41 -8.50
C HIS A 63 1.17 1.69 -8.61
N TYR A 64 1.21 0.37 -8.81
CA TYR A 64 0.01 -0.45 -8.94
C TYR A 64 -0.36 -1.14 -7.64
N VAL A 65 -1.66 -1.19 -7.42
CA VAL A 65 -2.32 -1.85 -6.28
C VAL A 65 -3.44 -2.74 -6.79
N GLN A 66 -4.18 -3.38 -5.90
CA GLN A 66 -5.41 -4.08 -6.26
C GLN A 66 -6.61 -3.12 -6.14
N PRO A 67 -7.73 -3.42 -6.83
CA PRO A 67 -8.84 -2.47 -6.93
C PRO A 67 -9.62 -2.23 -5.63
N VAL A 68 -9.34 -3.00 -4.56
CA VAL A 68 -10.00 -2.87 -3.25
C VAL A 68 -9.06 -3.21 -2.09
N CYS A 69 -9.44 -2.80 -0.86
CA CYS A 69 -8.60 -2.78 0.34
C CYS A 69 -7.93 -4.11 0.71
N SER A 70 -8.71 -5.19 1.00
CA SER A 70 -8.12 -6.44 1.53
C SER A 70 -7.15 -7.11 0.56
N PRO A 71 -7.43 -7.20 -0.75
CA PRO A 71 -6.45 -7.67 -1.73
C PRO A 71 -5.15 -6.89 -1.71
N THR A 72 -5.19 -5.55 -1.70
CA THR A 72 -3.98 -4.73 -1.63
C THR A 72 -3.20 -4.94 -0.33
N ARG A 73 -3.90 -4.98 0.81
CA ARG A 73 -3.27 -5.23 2.11
C ARG A 73 -2.64 -6.62 2.18
N SER A 74 -3.29 -7.62 1.57
CA SER A 74 -2.72 -8.96 1.39
C SER A 74 -1.44 -8.90 0.55
N THR A 75 -1.44 -8.20 -0.59
CA THR A 75 -0.24 -8.11 -1.46
C THR A 75 0.94 -7.42 -0.78
N LEU A 76 0.69 -6.34 -0.02
CA LEU A 76 1.72 -5.66 0.76
C LEU A 76 2.35 -6.59 1.80
N LEU A 77 1.50 -7.28 2.56
CA LEU A 77 1.98 -8.06 3.70
C LEU A 77 2.56 -9.43 3.34
N THR A 78 2.32 -9.94 2.12
CA THR A 78 2.83 -11.25 1.71
C THR A 78 3.82 -11.22 0.54
N GLY A 79 3.84 -10.13 -0.23
CA GLY A 79 4.57 -10.07 -1.49
C GLY A 79 3.96 -10.97 -2.57
N ARG A 80 2.68 -11.34 -2.44
CA ARG A 80 1.99 -12.29 -3.32
C ARG A 80 0.69 -11.71 -3.86
N TYR A 81 0.39 -11.99 -5.13
CA TYR A 81 -0.86 -11.54 -5.75
C TYR A 81 -2.10 -12.21 -5.11
N PRO A 82 -3.28 -11.59 -5.22
CA PRO A 82 -4.54 -12.19 -4.76
C PRO A 82 -4.80 -13.57 -5.35
N THR A 83 -4.32 -13.81 -6.57
CA THR A 83 -4.40 -15.11 -7.26
C THR A 83 -3.66 -16.22 -6.52
N HIS A 84 -2.65 -15.90 -5.73
CA HIS A 84 -1.86 -16.85 -4.96
C HIS A 84 -2.24 -16.88 -3.47
N THR A 85 -2.82 -15.80 -2.94
CA THR A 85 -3.28 -15.77 -1.54
C THR A 85 -4.75 -16.17 -1.37
N GLY A 86 -5.55 -16.15 -2.45
CA GLY A 86 -7.01 -16.35 -2.40
C GLY A 86 -7.79 -15.15 -1.85
N VAL A 87 -7.13 -14.01 -1.57
CA VAL A 87 -7.78 -12.78 -1.07
C VAL A 87 -8.15 -11.89 -2.25
N TYR A 88 -9.22 -12.27 -2.98
CA TYR A 88 -9.67 -11.55 -4.17
C TYR A 88 -10.63 -10.38 -3.88
N SER A 89 -11.26 -10.39 -2.72
CA SER A 89 -12.28 -9.41 -2.33
C SER A 89 -12.05 -8.92 -0.90
N ILE A 90 -12.87 -7.98 -0.47
CA ILE A 90 -12.86 -7.51 0.91
C ILE A 90 -13.23 -8.63 1.88
N VAL A 91 -12.54 -8.69 3.01
CA VAL A 91 -12.91 -9.58 4.13
C VAL A 91 -14.06 -8.89 4.87
N SER A 92 -15.27 -9.41 4.70
CA SER A 92 -16.47 -8.84 5.34
C SER A 92 -16.49 -9.11 6.85
N PRO A 93 -17.14 -8.25 7.66
CA PRO A 93 -17.32 -8.52 9.08
C PRO A 93 -17.97 -9.88 9.34
N GLY A 94 -17.38 -10.67 10.23
CA GLY A 94 -17.83 -12.03 10.55
C GLY A 94 -17.54 -13.07 9.46
N ALA A 95 -16.76 -12.73 8.43
CA ALA A 95 -16.33 -13.70 7.43
C ALA A 95 -15.50 -14.81 8.10
N PRO A 96 -15.77 -16.09 7.82
CA PRO A 96 -15.02 -17.19 8.40
C PRO A 96 -13.69 -17.45 7.68
N TRP A 97 -13.07 -16.43 7.13
CA TRP A 97 -11.81 -16.45 6.40
C TRP A 97 -11.07 -15.09 6.51
N GLY A 98 -9.80 -15.10 6.23
CA GLY A 98 -8.94 -13.93 6.21
C GLY A 98 -7.66 -14.21 5.42
N LEU A 99 -6.59 -13.49 5.70
CA LEU A 99 -5.28 -13.79 5.12
C LEU A 99 -4.84 -15.21 5.54
N PRO A 100 -4.61 -16.15 4.59
CA PRO A 100 -4.31 -17.53 4.93
C PRO A 100 -3.16 -17.65 5.93
N LEU A 101 -3.32 -18.54 6.91
CA LEU A 101 -2.35 -18.69 8.01
C LEU A 101 -1.00 -19.24 7.56
N ALA A 102 -0.95 -19.90 6.38
CA ALA A 102 0.29 -20.37 5.78
C ALA A 102 1.18 -19.23 5.20
N GLU A 103 0.61 -18.04 4.98
CA GLU A 103 1.34 -16.89 4.47
C GLU A 103 2.27 -16.33 5.56
N ARG A 104 3.55 -16.12 5.22
CA ARG A 104 4.49 -15.36 6.04
C ARG A 104 4.25 -13.88 5.79
N THR A 105 3.96 -13.10 6.82
CA THR A 105 3.75 -11.66 6.65
C THR A 105 5.06 -10.87 6.65
N LEU A 106 5.01 -9.66 6.10
CA LEU A 106 6.11 -8.69 6.19
C LEU A 106 6.51 -8.42 7.64
N ALA A 107 5.53 -8.37 8.55
CA ALA A 107 5.79 -8.19 9.98
C ALA A 107 6.51 -9.41 10.57
N ASP A 108 6.12 -10.65 10.20
CA ASP A 108 6.85 -11.88 10.60
C ASP A 108 8.29 -11.86 10.09
N ALA A 109 8.49 -11.45 8.83
CA ALA A 109 9.80 -11.39 8.22
C ALA A 109 10.71 -10.37 8.91
N LEU A 110 10.20 -9.17 9.15
CA LEU A 110 10.96 -8.10 9.81
C LEU A 110 11.21 -8.39 11.29
N ARG A 111 10.23 -8.98 12.00
CA ARG A 111 10.44 -9.46 13.38
C ARG A 111 11.56 -10.50 13.44
N SER A 112 11.60 -11.43 12.49
CA SER A 112 12.69 -12.41 12.39
C SER A 112 14.05 -11.77 12.07
N ALA A 113 14.06 -10.58 11.45
CA ALA A 113 15.26 -9.78 11.21
C ALA A 113 15.63 -8.86 12.39
N GLY A 114 14.97 -9.00 13.56
CA GLY A 114 15.27 -8.26 14.78
C GLY A 114 14.49 -6.97 14.99
N TYR A 115 13.52 -6.66 14.13
CA TYR A 115 12.69 -5.46 14.27
C TYR A 115 11.67 -5.62 15.40
N ARG A 116 11.37 -4.52 16.06
CA ARG A 116 10.08 -4.31 16.72
C ARG A 116 9.05 -4.00 15.63
N THR A 117 7.87 -4.59 15.74
CA THR A 117 6.82 -4.45 14.73
C THR A 117 5.55 -3.89 15.35
N ALA A 118 5.01 -2.82 14.77
CA ALA A 118 3.79 -2.19 15.26
C ALA A 118 2.83 -1.86 14.12
N LEU A 119 1.54 -2.06 14.38
CA LEU A 119 0.44 -1.62 13.54
C LEU A 119 -0.41 -0.62 14.32
N THR A 120 -0.64 0.56 13.76
CA THR A 120 -1.57 1.56 14.31
C THR A 120 -2.56 1.97 13.22
N GLY A 121 -3.79 1.45 13.26
CA GLY A 121 -4.84 1.70 12.29
C GLY A 121 -5.65 0.48 11.87
N LYS A 122 -6.04 0.44 10.59
CA LYS A 122 -6.94 -0.55 9.99
C LYS A 122 -6.21 -1.85 9.61
N TRP A 123 -6.76 -3.00 10.03
CA TRP A 123 -6.25 -4.33 9.63
C TRP A 123 -6.86 -4.86 8.33
N HIS A 124 -8.14 -5.23 8.36
CA HIS A 124 -8.99 -5.70 7.25
C HIS A 124 -8.54 -7.00 6.55
N LEU A 125 -7.91 -7.93 7.31
CA LEU A 125 -7.44 -9.22 6.79
C LEU A 125 -7.89 -10.43 7.63
N GLY A 126 -9.00 -10.27 8.39
CA GLY A 126 -9.60 -11.31 9.22
C GLY A 126 -9.56 -10.98 10.71
N GLU A 127 -10.66 -11.29 11.42
CA GLU A 127 -10.84 -11.01 12.84
C GLU A 127 -11.55 -12.12 13.61
N PHE A 128 -12.19 -13.06 12.90
CA PHE A 128 -13.08 -14.08 13.49
C PHE A 128 -12.38 -15.04 14.45
N GLU A 129 -11.08 -15.26 14.27
CA GLU A 129 -10.23 -16.03 15.19
C GLU A 129 -8.95 -15.25 15.50
N LYS A 130 -8.41 -15.40 16.72
CA LYS A 130 -7.19 -14.71 17.14
C LYS A 130 -5.99 -14.98 16.22
N ALA A 131 -5.94 -16.15 15.57
CA ALA A 131 -4.89 -16.51 14.62
C ALA A 131 -4.81 -15.58 13.39
N TYR A 132 -5.92 -14.93 13.02
CA TYR A 132 -5.97 -13.99 11.90
C TYR A 132 -5.71 -12.53 12.30
N GLN A 133 -5.66 -12.24 13.60
CA GLN A 133 -5.47 -10.88 14.12
C GLN A 133 -4.00 -10.45 14.06
N PRO A 134 -3.69 -9.15 13.99
CA PRO A 134 -2.33 -8.63 13.76
C PRO A 134 -1.26 -9.19 14.71
N ASN A 135 -1.57 -9.35 16.00
CA ASN A 135 -0.59 -9.85 16.96
C ASN A 135 -0.16 -11.30 16.68
N ALA A 136 -1.06 -12.13 16.12
CA ALA A 136 -0.71 -13.47 15.66
C ALA A 136 -0.06 -13.49 14.26
N ARG A 137 -0.01 -12.35 13.59
CA ARG A 137 0.52 -12.17 12.23
C ARG A 137 1.76 -11.27 12.20
N GLY A 138 2.58 -11.37 13.25
CA GLY A 138 3.91 -10.79 13.30
C GLY A 138 4.02 -9.39 13.93
N PHE A 139 2.92 -8.75 14.34
CA PHE A 139 2.98 -7.45 15.02
C PHE A 139 3.08 -7.61 16.53
N ASP A 140 4.14 -7.07 17.13
CA ASP A 140 4.34 -7.04 18.59
C ASP A 140 3.35 -6.10 19.28
N HIS A 141 2.95 -5.03 18.55
CA HIS A 141 1.98 -4.05 19.02
C HIS A 141 0.90 -3.82 17.96
N GLN A 142 -0.38 -3.79 18.40
CA GLN A 142 -1.53 -3.45 17.56
C GLN A 142 -2.40 -2.43 18.28
N TYR A 143 -2.84 -1.41 17.53
CA TYR A 143 -3.81 -0.43 17.96
C TYR A 143 -4.67 0.00 16.77
N GLY A 144 -6.00 0.06 16.96
CA GLY A 144 -6.95 0.43 15.93
C GLY A 144 -8.04 -0.61 15.72
N HIS A 145 -8.50 -0.77 14.48
CA HIS A 145 -9.69 -1.56 14.16
C HIS A 145 -9.42 -2.72 13.19
N PHE A 146 -10.29 -3.74 13.24
CA PHE A 146 -10.13 -4.92 12.40
C PHE A 146 -10.96 -4.87 11.12
N PHE A 147 -12.13 -4.19 11.13
CA PHE A 147 -13.02 -4.14 9.98
C PHE A 147 -12.59 -3.15 8.90
N GLY A 148 -13.30 -3.20 7.77
CA GLY A 148 -13.01 -2.37 6.61
C GLY A 148 -13.32 -0.90 6.80
N MET A 149 -14.30 -0.57 7.63
CA MET A 149 -14.70 0.80 7.95
C MET A 149 -15.36 0.86 9.32
N ILE A 150 -15.22 1.99 10.00
CA ILE A 150 -15.84 2.28 11.30
C ILE A 150 -16.32 3.74 11.33
N ASP A 151 -17.16 4.09 12.30
CA ASP A 151 -17.44 5.49 12.64
C ASP A 151 -16.19 6.13 13.26
N TYR A 152 -15.83 7.34 12.82
CA TYR A 152 -14.57 7.99 13.20
C TYR A 152 -14.54 8.55 14.62
N PHE A 153 -15.70 8.66 15.28
CA PHE A 153 -15.81 9.21 16.62
C PHE A 153 -16.30 8.19 17.65
N THR A 154 -17.23 7.31 17.27
CA THR A 154 -17.75 6.28 18.18
C THR A 154 -16.97 4.97 18.12
N HIS A 155 -16.15 4.80 17.06
CA HIS A 155 -15.35 3.61 16.79
C HIS A 155 -16.18 2.34 16.59
N ASP A 156 -17.44 2.52 16.19
CA ASP A 156 -18.38 1.42 15.99
C ASP A 156 -18.44 0.98 14.53
N ARG A 157 -18.60 -0.30 14.34
CA ARG A 157 -19.02 -0.91 13.08
C ARG A 157 -20.34 -1.65 13.30
N MET A 158 -21.39 -1.26 12.57
CA MET A 158 -22.73 -1.88 12.70
C MET A 158 -23.22 -1.89 14.15
N LYS A 159 -23.02 -0.80 14.90
CA LYS A 159 -23.37 -0.63 16.33
C LYS A 159 -22.60 -1.57 17.27
N LYS A 160 -21.47 -2.08 16.86
CA LYS A 160 -20.54 -2.86 17.69
C LYS A 160 -19.19 -2.17 17.70
N LEU A 161 -18.58 -2.06 18.85
CA LEU A 161 -17.24 -1.51 19.02
C LEU A 161 -16.24 -2.35 18.19
N ASP A 162 -15.47 -1.66 17.34
CA ASP A 162 -14.37 -2.23 16.55
C ASP A 162 -13.10 -1.40 16.77
N TRP A 163 -12.66 -1.31 18.03
CA TRP A 163 -11.45 -0.62 18.41
C TRP A 163 -10.70 -1.41 19.48
N TYR A 164 -9.42 -1.66 19.24
CA TYR A 164 -8.64 -2.63 20.00
C TYR A 164 -7.24 -2.14 20.30
N ARG A 165 -6.67 -2.62 21.41
CA ARG A 165 -5.23 -2.58 21.67
C ARG A 165 -4.76 -4.00 21.98
N ASN A 166 -3.84 -4.54 21.15
CA ASN A 166 -3.29 -5.89 21.27
C ASN A 166 -4.37 -7.00 21.36
N GLY A 167 -5.40 -6.86 20.53
CA GLY A 167 -6.51 -7.81 20.48
C GLY A 167 -7.58 -7.65 21.55
N GLU A 168 -7.37 -6.76 22.52
CA GLU A 168 -8.36 -6.48 23.57
C GLU A 168 -9.21 -5.25 23.22
N PRO A 169 -10.54 -5.31 23.34
CA PRO A 169 -11.42 -4.17 23.06
C PRO A 169 -11.06 -2.96 23.92
N LEU A 170 -11.02 -1.79 23.29
CA LEU A 170 -10.70 -0.53 23.96
C LEU A 170 -11.79 0.51 23.69
N LYS A 171 -12.43 0.98 24.74
CA LYS A 171 -13.38 2.08 24.65
C LYS A 171 -12.68 3.37 25.06
N GLU A 172 -12.55 4.29 24.10
CA GLU A 172 -11.96 5.60 24.34
C GLU A 172 -12.64 6.65 23.45
N GLU A 173 -12.47 7.92 23.76
CA GLU A 173 -13.01 9.04 22.99
C GLU A 173 -11.94 9.65 22.10
N GLY A 174 -12.34 10.15 20.94
CA GLY A 174 -11.45 10.86 20.03
C GLY A 174 -11.77 10.59 18.55
N TYR A 175 -11.12 11.34 17.70
CA TYR A 175 -11.18 11.15 16.24
C TYR A 175 -10.12 10.13 15.84
N THR A 176 -10.51 9.08 15.11
CA THR A 176 -9.64 7.93 14.83
C THR A 176 -8.29 8.30 14.24
N THR A 177 -8.25 9.27 13.30
CA THR A 177 -6.99 9.72 12.68
C THR A 177 -6.02 10.28 13.71
N HIS A 178 -6.52 11.05 14.68
CA HIS A 178 -5.70 11.61 15.76
C HIS A 178 -5.21 10.51 16.71
N LEU A 179 -6.08 9.59 17.09
CA LEU A 179 -5.74 8.48 17.97
C LEU A 179 -4.67 7.56 17.36
N ILE A 180 -4.80 7.25 16.06
CA ILE A 180 -3.81 6.47 15.29
C ILE A 180 -2.45 7.18 15.31
N ALA A 181 -2.43 8.50 15.04
CA ALA A 181 -1.19 9.28 15.05
C ALA A 181 -0.54 9.35 16.43
N GLN A 182 -1.34 9.60 17.49
CA GLN A 182 -0.87 9.65 18.87
C GLN A 182 -0.25 8.32 19.31
N GLU A 183 -0.90 7.19 18.98
CA GLU A 183 -0.35 5.87 19.31
C GLU A 183 0.91 5.57 18.50
N ALA A 184 0.97 5.96 17.22
CA ALA A 184 2.19 5.85 16.41
C ALA A 184 3.35 6.65 17.00
N CYS A 185 3.11 7.91 17.42
CA CYS A 185 4.10 8.74 18.09
C CYS A 185 4.56 8.12 19.42
N LYS A 186 3.63 7.56 20.20
CA LYS A 186 3.95 6.85 21.43
C LYS A 186 4.83 5.63 21.19
N VAL A 187 4.52 4.80 20.17
CA VAL A 187 5.35 3.64 19.77
C VAL A 187 6.77 4.08 19.40
N ILE A 188 6.92 5.21 18.70
CA ILE A 188 8.24 5.78 18.35
C ILE A 188 8.98 6.19 19.63
N ALA A 189 8.33 6.90 20.54
CA ALA A 189 8.96 7.49 21.72
C ALA A 189 9.33 6.46 22.82
N THR A 190 8.48 5.41 23.02
CA THR A 190 8.58 4.54 24.20
C THR A 190 9.22 3.18 23.93
N GLY A 191 9.64 2.88 22.74
CA GLY A 191 10.14 1.57 22.44
C GLY A 191 11.64 1.38 22.67
N ASP A 192 12.08 0.12 22.68
CA ASP A 192 13.49 -0.27 22.75
C ASP A 192 14.28 0.42 21.62
N SER A 193 15.13 1.38 22.02
CA SER A 193 15.92 2.18 21.08
C SER A 193 17.06 1.39 20.40
N SER A 194 17.40 0.23 20.96
CA SER A 194 18.45 -0.64 20.40
C SER A 194 17.97 -1.44 19.17
N LYS A 195 16.65 -1.55 18.99
CA LYS A 195 16.06 -2.30 17.87
C LYS A 195 15.50 -1.36 16.79
N PRO A 196 15.66 -1.71 15.51
CA PRO A 196 14.95 -1.02 14.44
C PRO A 196 13.45 -1.22 14.59
N LEU A 197 12.67 -0.26 14.08
CA LEU A 197 11.21 -0.27 14.15
C LEU A 197 10.62 -0.44 12.76
N PHE A 198 9.71 -1.40 12.60
CA PHE A 198 8.72 -1.43 11.53
C PHE A 198 7.39 -0.91 12.07
N LEU A 199 6.97 0.26 11.60
CA LEU A 199 5.72 0.91 11.96
C LEU A 199 4.81 0.95 10.74
N PHE A 200 3.78 0.12 10.72
CA PHE A 200 2.73 0.13 9.72
C PHE A 200 1.58 1.00 10.23
N VAL A 201 1.28 2.08 9.50
CA VAL A 201 0.24 3.06 9.85
C VAL A 201 -0.82 3.06 8.75
N PRO A 202 -1.70 2.06 8.72
CA PRO A 202 -2.83 2.00 7.79
C PRO A 202 -3.98 2.86 8.33
N PHE A 203 -4.02 4.13 7.92
CA PHE A 203 -5.14 5.02 8.27
C PHE A 203 -6.45 4.48 7.70
N ASN A 204 -7.56 4.65 8.43
CA ASN A 204 -8.90 4.48 7.88
C ASN A 204 -9.37 5.73 7.10
N GLY A 205 -8.70 6.86 7.25
CA GLY A 205 -8.90 8.03 6.37
C GLY A 205 -8.29 7.77 4.99
N VAL A 206 -8.99 8.12 3.91
CA VAL A 206 -10.20 8.96 3.83
C VAL A 206 -11.48 8.16 3.50
N HIS A 207 -11.54 6.89 3.89
CA HIS A 207 -12.65 5.98 3.61
C HIS A 207 -13.97 6.47 4.27
N SER A 208 -15.11 6.20 3.64
CA SER A 208 -16.41 6.44 4.26
C SER A 208 -16.62 5.65 5.59
N PRO A 209 -17.48 6.15 6.51
CA PRO A 209 -18.31 7.35 6.43
C PRO A 209 -17.47 8.63 6.42
N PHE A 210 -17.88 9.61 5.58
CA PHE A 210 -17.13 10.86 5.50
C PHE A 210 -17.42 11.72 6.74
N GLN A 211 -16.45 11.75 7.66
CA GLN A 211 -16.53 12.45 8.94
C GLN A 211 -15.19 13.13 9.24
N ALA A 212 -15.22 14.40 9.55
CA ALA A 212 -14.06 15.15 10.01
C ALA A 212 -14.49 16.16 11.07
N PRO A 213 -13.62 16.51 12.03
CA PRO A 213 -13.87 17.62 12.96
C PRO A 213 -14.09 18.95 12.20
N ASP A 214 -14.95 19.80 12.72
CA ASP A 214 -15.29 21.10 12.11
C ASP A 214 -14.05 21.99 11.82
N SER A 215 -13.02 21.89 12.63
CA SER A 215 -11.75 22.60 12.44
C SER A 215 -11.10 22.30 11.10
N TYR A 216 -11.24 21.07 10.59
CA TYR A 216 -10.72 20.67 9.28
C TYR A 216 -11.68 20.94 8.13
N LEU A 217 -12.96 21.22 8.39
CA LEU A 217 -13.93 21.59 7.35
C LEU A 217 -13.84 23.08 7.01
N LYS A 218 -13.60 23.92 8.01
CA LYS A 218 -13.54 25.38 7.88
C LYS A 218 -12.56 25.90 6.81
N PRO A 219 -11.37 25.29 6.58
CA PRO A 219 -10.45 25.72 5.51
C PRO A 219 -10.97 25.48 4.09
N TYR A 220 -12.06 24.74 3.90
CA TYR A 220 -12.61 24.37 2.60
C TYR A 220 -14.06 24.83 2.40
N PRO A 221 -14.37 26.15 2.52
CA PRO A 221 -15.74 26.67 2.47
C PRO A 221 -16.39 26.53 1.08
N ASP A 222 -15.59 26.45 0.03
CA ASP A 222 -16.04 26.34 -1.36
C ASP A 222 -16.40 24.91 -1.74
N LEU A 223 -15.86 23.89 -1.07
CA LEU A 223 -16.21 22.50 -1.25
C LEU A 223 -17.51 22.18 -0.50
N LYS A 224 -18.30 21.26 -1.05
CA LYS A 224 -19.63 20.93 -0.48
C LYS A 224 -19.80 19.43 -0.24
N GLY A 225 -20.66 19.10 0.72
CA GLY A 225 -21.06 17.72 1.00
C GLY A 225 -19.88 16.79 1.32
N ASN A 226 -19.87 15.63 0.70
CA ASN A 226 -18.84 14.62 0.97
C ASN A 226 -17.44 15.03 0.45
N ARG A 227 -17.34 15.89 -0.59
CA ARG A 227 -16.05 16.39 -1.05
C ARG A 227 -15.37 17.28 0.00
N GLN A 228 -16.13 18.15 0.66
CA GLN A 228 -15.62 18.97 1.77
C GLN A 228 -15.16 18.11 2.94
N LYS A 229 -15.98 17.08 3.28
CA LYS A 229 -15.62 16.15 4.36
C LYS A 229 -14.36 15.37 4.04
N LEU A 230 -14.23 14.84 2.81
CA LEU A 230 -13.01 14.17 2.35
C LEU A 230 -11.79 15.09 2.45
N ALA A 231 -11.94 16.36 2.05
CA ALA A 231 -10.85 17.35 2.17
C ALA A 231 -10.42 17.55 3.64
N GLY A 232 -11.40 17.65 4.54
CA GLY A 232 -11.11 17.73 5.98
C GLY A 232 -10.45 16.47 6.54
N MET A 233 -10.89 15.28 6.10
CA MET A 233 -10.28 14.01 6.49
C MET A 233 -8.84 13.90 6.01
N LEU A 234 -8.57 14.29 4.75
CA LEU A 234 -7.21 14.25 4.19
C LEU A 234 -6.29 15.28 4.85
N ALA A 235 -6.79 16.46 5.19
CA ALA A 235 -6.04 17.45 5.96
C ALA A 235 -5.66 16.93 7.36
N ALA A 236 -6.55 16.17 8.02
CA ALA A 236 -6.24 15.52 9.29
C ALA A 236 -5.19 14.41 9.14
N VAL A 237 -5.23 13.64 8.05
CA VAL A 237 -4.20 12.63 7.72
C VAL A 237 -2.86 13.30 7.44
N ASP A 238 -2.83 14.41 6.70
CA ASP A 238 -1.61 15.18 6.43
C ASP A 238 -0.96 15.68 7.73
N GLU A 239 -1.75 16.25 8.63
CA GLU A 239 -1.26 16.69 9.94
C GLU A 239 -0.73 15.51 10.77
N ALA A 240 -1.45 14.39 10.79
CA ALA A 240 -1.06 13.16 11.49
C ALA A 240 0.31 12.64 10.99
N ILE A 241 0.54 12.63 9.68
CA ILE A 241 1.82 12.24 9.07
C ILE A 241 2.93 13.21 9.50
N GLY A 242 2.65 14.52 9.50
CA GLY A 242 3.60 15.52 10.00
C GLY A 242 3.97 15.33 11.49
N GLN A 243 3.01 14.97 12.33
CA GLN A 243 3.25 14.64 13.75
C GLN A 243 4.13 13.40 13.92
N ILE A 244 3.89 12.34 13.14
CA ILE A 244 4.68 11.11 13.18
C ILE A 244 6.12 11.37 12.70
N GLU A 245 6.30 12.15 11.64
CA GLU A 245 7.63 12.56 11.18
C GLU A 245 8.37 13.38 12.25
N ALA A 246 7.69 14.33 12.89
CA ALA A 246 8.25 15.12 13.99
C ALA A 246 8.69 14.23 15.16
N ALA A 247 7.89 13.21 15.51
CA ALA A 247 8.23 12.23 16.54
C ALA A 247 9.49 11.41 16.17
N LEU A 248 9.64 10.99 14.91
CA LEU A 248 10.85 10.34 14.40
C LEU A 248 12.07 11.25 14.52
N LYS A 249 11.94 12.52 14.16
CA LYS A 249 12.99 13.52 14.28
C LYS A 249 13.38 13.74 15.74
N GLN A 250 12.42 13.90 16.61
CA GLN A 250 12.65 14.09 18.06
C GLN A 250 13.34 12.88 18.69
N ALA A 251 13.01 11.67 18.23
CA ALA A 251 13.66 10.43 18.67
C ALA A 251 15.05 10.20 18.04
N GLY A 252 15.56 11.11 17.18
CA GLY A 252 16.82 10.97 16.46
C GLY A 252 16.83 9.85 15.41
N ARG A 253 15.67 9.42 14.92
CA ARG A 253 15.51 8.26 14.02
C ARG A 253 15.26 8.63 12.56
N LEU A 254 14.83 9.87 12.27
CA LEU A 254 14.35 10.28 10.95
C LEU A 254 15.40 10.05 9.86
N GLU A 255 16.67 10.38 10.11
CA GLU A 255 17.75 10.27 9.13
C GLU A 255 18.01 8.82 8.70
N ASN A 256 17.71 7.84 9.55
CA ASN A 256 17.81 6.40 9.22
C ASN A 256 16.43 5.74 9.16
N THR A 257 15.46 6.43 8.57
CA THR A 257 14.10 5.90 8.37
C THR A 257 13.74 5.89 6.89
N LEU A 258 13.37 4.72 6.39
CA LEU A 258 12.68 4.57 5.11
C LEU A 258 11.19 4.80 5.35
N ILE A 259 10.64 5.86 4.78
CA ILE A 259 9.22 6.18 4.79
C ILE A 259 8.63 5.83 3.43
N VAL A 260 7.57 5.03 3.42
CA VAL A 260 6.76 4.71 2.24
C VAL A 260 5.35 5.23 2.46
N PHE A 261 4.77 5.83 1.44
CA PHE A 261 3.39 6.30 1.39
C PHE A 261 2.69 5.67 0.19
N SER A 262 1.48 5.17 0.38
CA SER A 262 0.63 4.68 -0.71
C SER A 262 -0.85 4.76 -0.35
N SER A 263 -1.72 4.91 -1.36
CA SER A 263 -3.12 4.50 -1.24
C SER A 263 -3.25 3.00 -1.39
N ASP A 264 -4.32 2.41 -0.82
CA ASP A 264 -4.60 0.98 -0.98
C ASP A 264 -5.42 0.64 -2.24
N ASN A 265 -6.11 1.61 -2.83
CA ASN A 265 -6.79 1.54 -4.12
C ASN A 265 -7.07 2.97 -4.63
N GLY A 266 -7.64 3.11 -5.81
CA GLY A 266 -8.10 4.41 -6.29
C GLY A 266 -9.28 4.94 -5.46
N GLY A 267 -9.39 6.26 -5.34
CA GLY A 267 -10.45 6.91 -4.57
C GLY A 267 -11.83 6.68 -5.18
N PRO A 268 -12.83 6.17 -4.44
CA PRO A 268 -14.22 6.22 -4.90
C PRO A 268 -14.73 7.67 -4.87
N PRO A 269 -15.81 8.01 -5.62
CA PRO A 269 -16.40 9.33 -5.49
C PRO A 269 -16.76 9.68 -4.02
N PRO A 270 -16.36 10.85 -3.51
CA PRO A 270 -15.93 12.04 -4.23
C PRO A 270 -14.40 12.21 -4.40
N GLY A 271 -13.59 11.16 -4.29
CA GLY A 271 -12.15 11.21 -4.56
C GLY A 271 -11.83 11.60 -6.02
N ASP A 272 -10.69 12.24 -6.22
CA ASP A 272 -10.21 12.69 -7.53
C ASP A 272 -9.12 11.76 -8.05
N ASN A 273 -9.41 11.00 -9.10
CA ASN A 273 -8.43 10.12 -9.77
C ASN A 273 -7.91 10.72 -11.08
N THR A 274 -8.20 11.98 -11.41
CA THR A 274 -7.77 12.55 -12.69
C THR A 274 -6.25 12.48 -12.90
N PRO A 275 -5.78 12.24 -14.13
CA PRO A 275 -6.53 12.03 -15.38
C PRO A 275 -6.97 10.57 -15.61
N LEU A 276 -6.86 9.71 -14.60
CA LEU A 276 -7.06 8.26 -14.70
C LEU A 276 -8.55 7.91 -14.76
N ARG A 277 -8.87 6.87 -15.53
CA ARG A 277 -10.25 6.42 -15.72
C ARG A 277 -10.79 5.65 -14.53
N ASP A 278 -12.05 5.89 -14.20
CA ASP A 278 -12.82 5.21 -13.15
C ASP A 278 -12.22 5.34 -11.72
N PHE A 279 -12.50 4.37 -10.84
CA PHE A 279 -12.26 4.46 -9.41
C PHE A 279 -12.23 3.08 -8.75
N LYS A 280 -12.08 3.04 -7.43
CA LYS A 280 -12.17 1.85 -6.56
C LYS A 280 -13.11 0.77 -7.07
N GLY A 281 -12.68 -0.48 -7.04
CA GLY A 281 -13.45 -1.65 -7.49
C GLY A 281 -13.30 -1.96 -8.96
N THR A 282 -12.76 -1.04 -9.78
CA THR A 282 -12.48 -1.28 -11.21
C THR A 282 -11.01 -1.57 -11.44
N ILE A 283 -10.68 -2.21 -12.57
CA ILE A 283 -9.29 -2.47 -12.98
C ILE A 283 -8.76 -1.46 -13.99
N PHE A 284 -9.50 -0.37 -14.24
CA PHE A 284 -8.98 0.79 -14.95
C PHE A 284 -7.96 1.54 -14.09
N GLU A 285 -7.14 2.38 -14.72
CA GLU A 285 -6.05 3.07 -14.04
C GLU A 285 -6.51 3.80 -12.76
N GLY A 286 -7.67 4.47 -12.78
CA GLY A 286 -8.22 5.15 -11.60
C GLY A 286 -8.64 4.23 -10.45
N GLY A 287 -8.73 2.92 -10.68
CA GLY A 287 -9.00 1.93 -9.61
C GLY A 287 -7.73 1.27 -9.06
N VAL A 288 -6.67 1.16 -9.87
CA VAL A 288 -5.48 0.34 -9.55
C VAL A 288 -4.15 1.07 -9.56
N ARG A 289 -4.09 2.32 -10.03
CA ARG A 289 -2.88 3.15 -10.00
C ARG A 289 -2.99 4.15 -8.85
N ALA A 290 -2.22 3.90 -7.80
CA ALA A 290 -2.30 4.62 -6.54
C ALA A 290 -1.29 5.76 -6.44
N ALA A 291 -1.66 6.83 -5.72
CA ALA A 291 -0.73 7.85 -5.27
C ALA A 291 0.31 7.25 -4.33
N ALA A 292 1.61 7.37 -4.65
CA ALA A 292 2.67 6.76 -3.86
C ALA A 292 3.99 7.53 -3.94
N PHE A 293 4.78 7.45 -2.88
CA PHE A 293 6.18 7.89 -2.85
C PHE A 293 6.98 7.10 -1.82
N ALA A 294 8.30 7.18 -1.92
CA ALA A 294 9.22 6.70 -0.90
C ALA A 294 10.32 7.73 -0.64
N THR A 295 10.70 7.90 0.63
CA THR A 295 11.81 8.78 1.02
C THR A 295 12.67 8.13 2.09
N TRP A 296 13.97 8.34 1.99
CA TRP A 296 14.96 7.99 3.00
C TRP A 296 16.13 8.95 2.84
N PRO A 297 16.35 9.85 3.80
CA PRO A 297 17.41 10.85 3.73
C PRO A 297 18.78 10.24 3.39
N GLY A 298 19.47 10.79 2.40
CA GLY A 298 20.78 10.32 1.96
C GLY A 298 20.83 8.97 1.24
N ARG A 299 19.70 8.27 1.08
CA ARG A 299 19.62 6.98 0.40
C ARG A 299 18.77 7.02 -0.86
N ILE A 300 17.63 7.70 -0.81
CA ILE A 300 16.79 7.96 -1.99
C ILE A 300 16.98 9.42 -2.38
N PRO A 301 17.47 9.72 -3.60
CA PRO A 301 17.65 11.10 -4.03
C PRO A 301 16.33 11.87 -4.06
N ALA A 302 16.33 13.09 -3.56
CA ALA A 302 15.17 13.96 -3.53
C ALA A 302 14.73 14.41 -4.93
N GLY A 303 13.43 14.71 -5.10
CA GLY A 303 12.86 15.28 -6.32
C GLY A 303 12.76 14.31 -7.48
N GLN A 304 12.93 13.02 -7.27
CA GLN A 304 12.77 12.03 -8.35
C GLN A 304 11.30 11.76 -8.67
N ARG A 305 11.05 11.48 -9.95
CA ARG A 305 9.78 10.93 -10.46
C ARG A 305 10.05 9.64 -11.21
N ILE A 306 9.46 8.53 -10.71
CA ILE A 306 9.63 7.20 -11.27
C ILE A 306 8.41 6.85 -12.08
N ARG A 307 8.57 6.78 -13.41
CA ARG A 307 7.51 6.43 -14.36
C ARG A 307 7.39 4.94 -14.61
N GLN A 308 8.46 4.21 -14.34
CA GLN A 308 8.51 2.77 -14.52
C GLN A 308 7.50 2.07 -13.61
N PRO A 309 6.74 1.08 -14.13
CA PRO A 309 5.70 0.42 -13.36
C PRO A 309 6.27 -0.48 -12.26
N MET A 310 5.66 -0.42 -11.08
CA MET A 310 5.87 -1.34 -9.96
C MET A 310 4.52 -1.66 -9.29
N HIS A 311 4.49 -2.70 -8.47
CA HIS A 311 3.28 -3.15 -7.79
C HIS A 311 3.48 -3.21 -6.27
N MET A 312 2.39 -3.15 -5.51
CA MET A 312 2.39 -3.25 -4.04
C MET A 312 3.12 -4.50 -3.51
N VAL A 313 3.09 -5.62 -4.25
CA VAL A 313 3.81 -6.86 -3.88
C VAL A 313 5.32 -6.66 -3.72
N ASP A 314 5.90 -5.66 -4.40
CA ASP A 314 7.34 -5.39 -4.47
C ASP A 314 7.91 -4.82 -3.16
N TRP A 315 7.05 -4.18 -2.37
CA TRP A 315 7.47 -3.67 -1.07
C TRP A 315 7.91 -4.79 -0.12
N TYR A 316 7.32 -5.97 -0.21
CA TYR A 316 7.68 -7.11 0.62
C TYR A 316 9.15 -7.49 0.47
N PRO A 317 9.65 -7.92 -0.71
CA PRO A 317 11.06 -8.29 -0.85
C PRO A 317 12.00 -7.08 -0.70
N THR A 318 11.58 -5.89 -1.14
CA THR A 318 12.40 -4.69 -1.05
C THR A 318 12.66 -4.30 0.41
N LEU A 319 11.62 -4.22 1.23
CA LEU A 319 11.76 -3.83 2.64
C LEU A 319 12.53 -4.87 3.44
N ILE A 320 12.31 -6.18 3.19
CA ILE A 320 13.06 -7.26 3.86
C ILE A 320 14.55 -7.17 3.50
N LYS A 321 14.91 -6.92 2.25
CA LYS A 321 16.30 -6.76 1.83
C LYS A 321 16.95 -5.53 2.47
N GLN A 322 16.27 -4.38 2.51
CA GLN A 322 16.79 -3.19 3.17
C GLN A 322 16.96 -3.40 4.69
N ALA A 323 16.14 -4.27 5.28
CA ALA A 323 16.27 -4.70 6.67
C ALA A 323 17.36 -5.74 6.91
N GLY A 324 18.05 -6.24 5.88
CA GLY A 324 19.00 -7.35 6.00
C GLY A 324 18.36 -8.68 6.37
N GLY A 325 17.03 -8.82 6.13
CA GLY A 325 16.25 -10.02 6.42
C GLY A 325 16.34 -11.07 5.31
N SER A 326 15.95 -12.31 5.62
CA SER A 326 15.89 -13.41 4.67
C SER A 326 14.55 -13.46 3.94
N LEU A 327 14.63 -13.63 2.61
CA LEU A 327 13.46 -13.90 1.75
C LEU A 327 13.10 -15.40 1.71
N GLU A 328 13.86 -16.24 2.37
CA GLU A 328 13.59 -17.66 2.41
C GLU A 328 12.25 -17.93 3.11
N GLN A 329 11.32 -18.59 2.39
CA GLN A 329 10.00 -18.95 2.88
C GLN A 329 9.38 -20.09 2.08
N LYS A 330 8.34 -20.71 2.65
CA LYS A 330 7.68 -21.89 2.06
C LYS A 330 6.94 -21.57 0.76
N LEU A 331 6.25 -20.42 0.70
CA LEU A 331 5.42 -20.02 -0.44
C LEU A 331 6.19 -19.05 -1.33
N PRO A 332 6.15 -19.19 -2.68
CA PRO A 332 6.85 -18.31 -3.60
C PRO A 332 6.40 -16.84 -3.46
N ILE A 333 7.33 -15.90 -3.62
CA ILE A 333 7.08 -14.46 -3.63
C ILE A 333 6.88 -14.04 -5.08
N ASP A 334 5.85 -13.20 -5.36
CA ASP A 334 5.61 -12.61 -6.67
C ASP A 334 6.33 -11.27 -6.83
N GLY A 335 6.51 -10.56 -5.72
CA GLY A 335 7.17 -9.26 -5.70
C GLY A 335 8.65 -9.33 -6.05
N LEU A 336 9.14 -8.25 -6.65
CA LEU A 336 10.53 -8.08 -7.05
C LEU A 336 11.16 -6.91 -6.30
N ASP A 337 12.49 -6.93 -6.16
CA ASP A 337 13.23 -5.86 -5.50
C ASP A 337 13.28 -4.60 -6.37
N ILE A 338 12.60 -3.54 -5.94
CA ILE A 338 12.52 -2.25 -6.63
C ILE A 338 13.52 -1.21 -6.10
N TRP A 339 14.41 -1.58 -5.18
CA TRP A 339 15.40 -0.64 -4.63
C TRP A 339 16.25 0.06 -5.70
N PRO A 340 16.73 -0.63 -6.77
CA PRO A 340 17.44 0.03 -7.86
C PRO A 340 16.60 1.08 -8.63
N MET A 341 15.27 0.89 -8.72
CA MET A 341 14.39 1.90 -9.32
C MET A 341 14.35 3.18 -8.46
N LEU A 342 14.23 3.02 -7.14
CA LEU A 342 14.13 4.13 -6.19
C LEU A 342 15.44 4.94 -6.07
N THR A 343 16.59 4.30 -6.26
CA THR A 343 17.90 4.91 -5.97
C THR A 343 18.72 5.27 -7.20
N LYS A 344 18.49 4.57 -8.33
CA LYS A 344 19.32 4.68 -9.54
C LYS A 344 18.47 4.90 -10.80
N GLN A 345 17.15 5.08 -10.67
CA GLN A 345 16.20 5.16 -11.78
C GLN A 345 16.33 3.99 -12.77
N ALA A 346 16.65 2.79 -12.24
CA ALA A 346 16.72 1.59 -13.06
C ALA A 346 15.38 1.27 -13.71
N ALA A 347 15.41 0.50 -14.79
CA ALA A 347 14.19 -0.03 -15.41
C ALA A 347 13.40 -0.90 -14.41
N SER A 348 12.09 -1.02 -14.63
CA SER A 348 11.26 -1.94 -13.87
C SER A 348 11.80 -3.38 -13.99
N PRO A 349 11.86 -4.13 -12.89
CA PRO A 349 12.19 -5.55 -12.96
C PRO A 349 11.04 -6.40 -13.50
N HIS A 350 9.83 -5.82 -13.67
CA HIS A 350 8.66 -6.52 -14.15
C HIS A 350 8.57 -6.51 -15.67
N ASP A 351 8.36 -7.69 -16.26
CA ASP A 351 7.90 -7.86 -17.63
C ASP A 351 6.37 -7.70 -17.74
N ALA A 352 5.65 -8.01 -16.65
CA ALA A 352 4.20 -7.91 -16.56
C ALA A 352 3.72 -7.63 -15.12
N ILE A 353 2.65 -6.83 -14.99
CA ILE A 353 1.97 -6.55 -13.71
C ILE A 353 0.51 -7.02 -13.83
N LEU A 354 0.04 -7.73 -12.81
CA LEU A 354 -1.30 -8.32 -12.74
C LEU A 354 -2.22 -7.51 -11.83
N SER A 355 -3.41 -7.19 -12.32
CA SER A 355 -4.53 -6.70 -11.50
C SER A 355 -5.74 -7.59 -11.71
N VAL A 356 -6.47 -7.90 -10.63
CA VAL A 356 -7.67 -8.74 -10.69
C VAL A 356 -8.81 -8.08 -9.91
N SER A 357 -10.03 -8.15 -10.44
CA SER A 357 -11.24 -7.68 -9.76
C SER A 357 -12.32 -8.74 -9.78
N THR A 358 -12.96 -8.92 -8.62
CA THR A 358 -14.19 -9.71 -8.47
C THR A 358 -15.38 -8.81 -8.08
N GLN A 359 -15.18 -7.49 -8.05
CA GLN A 359 -16.23 -6.51 -7.83
C GLN A 359 -16.98 -6.27 -9.16
N GLY A 360 -18.28 -6.59 -9.20
CA GLY A 360 -19.05 -6.60 -10.45
C GLY A 360 -18.71 -7.78 -11.37
N PRO A 361 -18.68 -7.59 -12.70
CA PRO A 361 -18.16 -8.60 -13.62
C PRO A 361 -16.70 -8.87 -13.30
N SER A 362 -16.36 -10.15 -13.18
CA SER A 362 -14.98 -10.54 -12.95
C SER A 362 -14.08 -10.16 -14.11
N ARG A 363 -12.93 -9.57 -13.79
CA ARG A 363 -11.95 -9.07 -14.75
C ARG A 363 -10.54 -9.32 -14.32
N ALA A 364 -9.67 -9.50 -15.30
CA ALA A 364 -8.23 -9.46 -15.10
C ALA A 364 -7.58 -8.46 -16.06
N ALA A 365 -6.52 -7.80 -15.61
CA ALA A 365 -5.69 -6.95 -16.47
C ALA A 365 -4.23 -7.34 -16.32
N VAL A 366 -3.51 -7.25 -17.43
CA VAL A 366 -2.06 -7.35 -17.47
C VAL A 366 -1.49 -6.09 -18.12
N ARG A 367 -0.52 -5.45 -17.42
CA ARG A 367 0.29 -4.37 -17.97
C ARG A 367 1.66 -4.91 -18.36
N MET A 368 2.08 -4.67 -19.60
CA MET A 368 3.40 -5.02 -20.14
C MET A 368 4.01 -3.75 -20.75
N GLY A 369 5.04 -3.19 -20.11
CA GLY A 369 5.56 -1.89 -20.47
C GLY A 369 4.48 -0.81 -20.43
N ASP A 370 4.20 -0.14 -21.54
CA ASP A 370 3.17 0.90 -21.64
C ASP A 370 1.79 0.36 -22.07
N TRP A 371 1.69 -0.91 -22.39
CA TRP A 371 0.44 -1.51 -22.84
C TRP A 371 -0.31 -2.21 -21.71
N LYS A 372 -1.62 -2.02 -21.69
CA LYS A 372 -2.52 -2.66 -20.72
C LYS A 372 -3.66 -3.36 -21.44
N LEU A 373 -3.76 -4.66 -21.21
CA LEU A 373 -4.87 -5.48 -21.67
C LEU A 373 -5.82 -5.77 -20.52
N ILE A 374 -7.11 -5.56 -20.75
CA ILE A 374 -8.20 -5.91 -19.84
C ILE A 374 -9.05 -6.99 -20.51
N VAL A 375 -9.41 -8.05 -19.76
CA VAL A 375 -10.29 -9.11 -20.25
C VAL A 375 -11.38 -9.45 -19.22
N ASP A 376 -12.58 -9.76 -19.69
CA ASP A 376 -13.64 -10.33 -18.86
C ASP A 376 -13.32 -11.80 -18.54
N GLY A 377 -13.67 -12.26 -17.33
CA GLY A 377 -13.31 -13.58 -16.85
C GLY A 377 -11.91 -13.60 -16.25
N GLY A 378 -11.15 -14.65 -16.49
CA GLY A 378 -9.80 -14.81 -15.96
C GLY A 378 -9.81 -15.31 -14.50
N ALA A 379 -9.17 -14.60 -13.58
CA ALA A 379 -9.00 -15.03 -12.18
C ALA A 379 -10.30 -15.42 -11.45
N ALA A 380 -11.45 -14.96 -11.89
CA ALA A 380 -12.71 -15.32 -11.23
C ALA A 380 -13.29 -16.65 -11.67
N ASP A 381 -12.96 -17.15 -12.83
CA ASP A 381 -13.34 -18.52 -13.19
C ASP A 381 -12.63 -19.50 -12.25
N VAL A 382 -11.44 -19.15 -11.76
CA VAL A 382 -10.71 -19.88 -10.71
C VAL A 382 -11.30 -19.63 -9.33
N ALA A 383 -11.66 -18.38 -9.02
CA ALA A 383 -12.22 -17.99 -7.71
C ALA A 383 -13.63 -18.59 -7.45
N THR A 384 -14.37 -18.94 -8.49
CA THR A 384 -15.77 -19.38 -8.42
C THR A 384 -15.98 -20.90 -8.62
N THR A 385 -14.99 -21.75 -8.41
CA THR A 385 -15.19 -23.21 -8.42
C THR A 385 -16.21 -23.64 -7.36
N GLY A 386 -17.46 -23.28 -7.54
CA GLY A 386 -18.56 -23.67 -6.67
C GLY A 386 -19.72 -22.71 -6.57
N LYS A 387 -20.34 -22.31 -7.65
CA LYS A 387 -21.75 -21.94 -7.83
C LYS A 387 -22.00 -20.72 -8.71
N LYS A 388 -22.85 -20.97 -9.71
CA LYS A 388 -23.63 -20.08 -10.56
C LYS A 388 -22.81 -19.18 -11.51
N LYS A 389 -22.88 -19.55 -12.79
CA LYS A 389 -22.78 -18.60 -13.91
C LYS A 389 -23.64 -17.38 -13.57
N GLY A 390 -22.99 -16.30 -13.15
CA GLY A 390 -23.65 -15.02 -12.96
C GLY A 390 -24.34 -14.63 -14.27
N LYS A 391 -25.56 -14.10 -14.18
CA LYS A 391 -26.24 -13.46 -15.33
C LYS A 391 -25.20 -12.55 -15.98
N LYS A 392 -24.97 -12.72 -17.29
CA LYS A 392 -24.27 -11.73 -18.11
C LYS A 392 -25.04 -10.43 -17.99
N THR A 393 -24.63 -9.56 -17.09
CA THR A 393 -25.00 -8.17 -17.16
C THR A 393 -24.28 -7.64 -18.37
N ALA A 394 -25.02 -7.30 -19.44
CA ALA A 394 -24.50 -6.55 -20.57
C ALA A 394 -23.82 -5.31 -19.98
N GLY A 395 -22.51 -5.37 -19.86
CA GLY A 395 -21.78 -4.46 -18.98
C GLY A 395 -21.49 -3.15 -19.69
N LYS A 396 -21.37 -2.09 -18.92
CA LYS A 396 -20.84 -0.75 -19.26
C LYS A 396 -19.49 -0.80 -20.01
N TYR A 397 -18.82 -1.95 -20.04
CA TYR A 397 -17.45 -2.12 -20.53
C TYR A 397 -17.33 -3.24 -21.55
N GLU A 398 -16.36 -3.11 -22.47
CA GLU A 398 -16.04 -4.11 -23.46
C GLU A 398 -15.41 -5.36 -22.84
N ALA A 399 -15.69 -6.54 -23.41
CA ALA A 399 -15.18 -7.82 -22.94
C ALA A 399 -13.65 -7.96 -23.09
N VAL A 400 -13.06 -7.22 -24.04
CA VAL A 400 -11.61 -7.12 -24.29
C VAL A 400 -11.28 -5.68 -24.60
N ALA A 401 -10.31 -5.11 -23.90
CA ALA A 401 -9.84 -3.77 -24.15
C ALA A 401 -8.32 -3.70 -24.05
N LEU A 402 -7.69 -3.00 -24.96
CA LEU A 402 -6.25 -2.76 -25.00
C LEU A 402 -5.96 -1.26 -25.05
N TYR A 403 -5.08 -0.79 -24.20
CA TYR A 403 -4.71 0.61 -24.12
C TYR A 403 -3.21 0.81 -24.17
N ASP A 404 -2.76 1.90 -24.83
CA ASP A 404 -1.40 2.42 -24.76
C ASP A 404 -1.37 3.53 -23.71
N LEU A 405 -0.91 3.23 -22.49
CA LEU A 405 -0.91 4.16 -21.37
C LEU A 405 0.11 5.30 -21.50
N SER A 406 1.06 5.20 -22.44
CA SER A 406 2.01 6.28 -22.71
C SER A 406 1.35 7.42 -23.47
N ALA A 407 0.43 7.10 -24.37
CA ALA A 407 -0.32 8.04 -25.20
C ALA A 407 -1.70 8.37 -24.61
N ASP A 408 -2.31 7.41 -23.89
CA ASP A 408 -3.68 7.48 -23.36
C ASP A 408 -3.76 6.95 -21.92
N PRO A 409 -3.26 7.69 -20.94
CA PRO A 409 -3.34 7.29 -19.53
C PRO A 409 -4.79 7.29 -18.99
N SER A 410 -5.73 7.86 -19.74
CA SER A 410 -7.17 7.90 -19.41
C SER A 410 -7.94 6.72 -19.96
N GLU A 411 -7.29 5.79 -20.68
CA GLU A 411 -7.91 4.58 -21.24
C GLU A 411 -9.19 4.87 -22.04
N ALA A 412 -9.16 5.97 -22.82
CA ALA A 412 -10.31 6.45 -23.58
C ALA A 412 -10.50 5.66 -24.89
N LYS A 413 -9.40 5.24 -25.53
CA LYS A 413 -9.41 4.61 -26.84
C LYS A 413 -9.00 3.13 -26.76
N ASN A 414 -9.96 2.22 -26.97
CA ASN A 414 -9.67 0.80 -27.08
C ASN A 414 -8.97 0.49 -28.43
N LEU A 415 -7.80 -0.13 -28.37
CA LEU A 415 -6.98 -0.50 -29.52
C LEU A 415 -7.00 -2.03 -29.80
N ALA A 416 -7.87 -2.80 -29.15
CA ALA A 416 -7.86 -4.26 -29.24
C ALA A 416 -8.09 -4.78 -30.68
N GLU A 417 -8.94 -4.12 -31.46
CA GLU A 417 -9.19 -4.49 -32.87
C GLU A 417 -8.02 -4.08 -33.78
N ALA A 418 -7.32 -2.98 -33.47
CA ALA A 418 -6.21 -2.49 -34.26
C ALA A 418 -4.90 -3.24 -34.01
N GLU A 419 -4.76 -3.89 -32.85
CA GLU A 419 -3.53 -4.54 -32.36
C GLU A 419 -3.75 -6.04 -31.98
N PRO A 420 -4.30 -6.89 -32.89
CA PRO A 420 -4.70 -8.26 -32.56
C PRO A 420 -3.55 -9.15 -32.10
N GLU A 421 -2.35 -8.99 -32.69
CA GLU A 421 -1.18 -9.79 -32.28
C GLU A 421 -0.68 -9.41 -30.89
N ARG A 422 -0.77 -8.15 -30.52
CA ARG A 422 -0.46 -7.68 -29.18
C ARG A 422 -1.46 -8.21 -28.15
N VAL A 423 -2.75 -8.17 -28.47
CA VAL A 423 -3.80 -8.79 -27.65
C VAL A 423 -3.50 -10.26 -27.41
N LYS A 424 -3.13 -11.01 -28.46
CA LYS A 424 -2.80 -12.43 -28.37
C LYS A 424 -1.59 -12.68 -27.46
N ALA A 425 -0.49 -11.94 -27.64
CA ALA A 425 0.71 -12.06 -26.81
C ALA A 425 0.42 -11.75 -25.35
N MET A 426 -0.31 -10.66 -25.06
CA MET A 426 -0.64 -10.27 -23.69
C MET A 426 -1.65 -11.23 -23.03
N ARG A 427 -2.57 -11.84 -23.79
CA ARG A 427 -3.45 -12.92 -23.29
C ARG A 427 -2.65 -14.15 -22.89
N THR A 428 -1.65 -14.53 -23.68
CA THR A 428 -0.76 -15.66 -23.36
C THR A 428 -0.05 -15.37 -22.04
N ARG A 429 0.54 -14.18 -21.89
CA ARG A 429 1.21 -13.80 -20.65
C ARG A 429 0.27 -13.76 -19.45
N LEU A 430 -0.95 -13.21 -19.61
CA LEU A 430 -1.98 -13.22 -18.59
C LEU A 430 -2.35 -14.65 -18.15
N ALA A 431 -2.52 -15.56 -19.09
CA ALA A 431 -2.82 -16.97 -18.78
C ALA A 431 -1.70 -17.65 -17.97
N GLU A 432 -0.43 -17.33 -18.26
CA GLU A 432 0.71 -17.79 -17.48
C GLU A 432 0.66 -17.29 -16.03
N LEU A 433 0.37 -15.98 -15.84
CA LEU A 433 0.25 -15.37 -14.50
C LEU A 433 -0.92 -15.93 -13.67
N LEU A 434 -1.93 -16.49 -14.34
CA LEU A 434 -3.12 -17.07 -13.71
C LEU A 434 -3.03 -18.58 -13.53
N LYS A 435 -1.98 -19.24 -14.06
CA LYS A 435 -1.89 -20.71 -14.10
C LYS A 435 -2.01 -21.39 -12.73
N ASP A 436 -1.37 -20.79 -11.71
CA ASP A 436 -1.31 -21.34 -10.35
C ASP A 436 -2.28 -20.61 -9.39
N ALA A 437 -3.31 -19.97 -9.95
CA ALA A 437 -4.29 -19.24 -9.16
C ALA A 437 -5.12 -20.17 -8.26
N VAL A 438 -5.25 -19.79 -6.99
CA VAL A 438 -6.00 -20.54 -5.98
C VAL A 438 -7.43 -20.02 -5.84
N PRO A 439 -8.40 -20.82 -5.36
CA PRO A 439 -9.77 -20.36 -5.10
C PRO A 439 -9.83 -19.22 -4.07
N SER A 440 -10.90 -18.41 -4.15
CA SER A 440 -11.17 -17.37 -3.17
C SER A 440 -11.50 -17.95 -1.80
N GLY A 441 -11.00 -17.29 -0.72
CA GLY A 441 -11.31 -17.64 0.66
C GLY A 441 -10.70 -18.99 1.12
N VAL A 442 -9.55 -19.39 0.56
CA VAL A 442 -8.80 -20.56 1.03
C VAL A 442 -8.36 -20.33 2.48
N ARG A 443 -8.64 -21.33 3.34
CA ARG A 443 -8.27 -21.35 4.78
C ARG A 443 -6.86 -21.88 5.00
#